data_3b17933752c6ab0a49373951d6bcd1b0
#
_entry.id   3b17933752c6ab0a49373951d6bcd1b0
#
_cell.length_a   1.000
_cell.length_b   1.000
_cell.length_c   1.000
_cell.angle_alpha   90.00
_cell.angle_beta   90.00
_cell.angle_gamma   90.00
#
_symmetry.space_group_name_H-M   'P 1'
#
loop_
_entity.id
_entity.type
_entity.pdbx_description
1 polymer ?
#
loop_
_entity_poly.entity_id
_entity_poly.type
_entity_poly.pdbx_seq_one_letter_code
_entity_poly.pdbx_strand_id
1 'polypeptide(L)'
;EPNLLGRNLRTKETKVILIILTTIANHFCSRVVRGINAAAQKAGYTAMICATNDLRESEEAYLDLVRNHMADGAIIINTLMSEKEVQKMSEYYHIVQCSEYIDYDRTPYVSIDNRLAAFEAVEHLISLGRKRILYLTVENQLLSTKQRFLGYQEALGQHGIPFNSELICYGNYGYRNGSEIVAEALRQGKQFDA
;
A
#
# COMPACT_ATOMS: atom_id res chain seq x y z
N GLU A 1 27.04 -24.34 21.32
CA GLU A 1 26.56 -23.42 20.26
C GLU A 1 26.70 -22.00 20.78
N PRO A 2 27.15 -21.03 19.96
CA PRO A 2 27.23 -19.65 20.40
C PRO A 2 25.81 -19.15 20.70
N ASN A 3 25.60 -18.59 21.88
CA ASN A 3 24.32 -18.02 22.28
C ASN A 3 24.01 -16.80 21.37
N LEU A 4 22.96 -16.89 20.54
CA LEU A 4 22.51 -15.82 19.62
C LEU A 4 22.28 -14.51 20.37
N LEU A 5 21.73 -14.57 21.59
CA LEU A 5 21.51 -13.39 22.43
C LEU A 5 22.84 -12.69 22.80
N GLY A 6 23.88 -13.47 23.17
CA GLY A 6 25.19 -12.89 23.45
C GLY A 6 25.89 -12.29 22.25
N ARG A 7 25.63 -12.83 21.04
CA ARG A 7 26.13 -12.26 19.80
C ARG A 7 25.41 -10.93 19.49
N ASN A 8 24.09 -10.93 19.57
CA ASN A 8 23.25 -9.74 19.28
C ASN A 8 23.58 -8.57 20.22
N LEU A 9 23.83 -8.86 21.52
CA LEU A 9 24.29 -7.85 22.49
C LEU A 9 25.65 -7.23 22.11
N ARG A 10 26.54 -8.01 21.51
CA ARG A 10 27.88 -7.54 21.11
C ARG A 10 27.85 -6.78 19.79
N THR A 11 27.06 -7.23 18.83
CA THR A 11 26.99 -6.61 17.48
C THR A 11 25.98 -5.48 17.40
N LYS A 12 25.07 -5.37 18.37
CA LYS A 12 23.90 -4.48 18.35
C LYS A 12 22.99 -4.68 17.12
N GLU A 13 23.04 -5.87 16.52
CA GLU A 13 22.25 -6.26 15.36
C GLU A 13 21.52 -7.57 15.64
N THR A 14 20.25 -7.62 15.34
CA THR A 14 19.41 -8.82 15.45
C THR A 14 19.38 -9.63 14.16
N LYS A 15 19.64 -8.96 13.03
CA LYS A 15 19.42 -9.46 11.66
C LYS A 15 17.96 -9.83 11.41
N VAL A 16 17.04 -9.15 12.09
CA VAL A 16 15.60 -9.27 11.92
C VAL A 16 15.05 -7.94 11.42
N ILE A 17 14.22 -7.96 10.39
CA ILE A 17 13.40 -6.84 9.94
C ILE A 17 11.93 -7.23 10.03
N LEU A 18 11.08 -6.30 10.39
CA LEU A 18 9.64 -6.49 10.40
C LEU A 18 9.03 -6.06 9.07
N ILE A 19 8.04 -6.80 8.58
CA ILE A 19 7.15 -6.40 7.50
C ILE A 19 5.78 -6.19 8.13
N ILE A 20 5.44 -4.93 8.40
CA ILE A 20 4.17 -4.56 9.02
C ILE A 20 3.16 -4.24 7.92
N LEU A 21 2.01 -4.92 7.93
CA LEU A 21 0.96 -4.77 6.94
C LEU A 21 -0.41 -5.11 7.56
N THR A 22 -1.48 -4.66 6.93
CA THR A 22 -2.85 -4.91 7.40
C THR A 22 -3.21 -6.39 7.32
N THR A 23 -2.99 -7.01 6.14
CA THR A 23 -3.36 -8.40 5.86
C THR A 23 -2.50 -9.00 4.74
N ILE A 24 -2.20 -10.28 4.85
CA ILE A 24 -1.54 -11.05 3.79
C ILE A 24 -2.53 -11.62 2.76
N ALA A 25 -3.82 -11.55 3.01
CA ALA A 25 -4.85 -12.09 2.12
C ALA A 25 -4.94 -11.35 0.77
N ASN A 26 -4.44 -10.12 0.71
CA ASN A 26 -4.36 -9.36 -0.53
C ASN A 26 -3.21 -9.86 -1.41
N HIS A 27 -3.54 -10.20 -2.66
CA HIS A 27 -2.56 -10.72 -3.62
C HIS A 27 -1.39 -9.75 -3.90
N PHE A 28 -1.65 -8.45 -3.91
CA PHE A 28 -0.62 -7.43 -4.03
C PHE A 28 0.34 -7.49 -2.85
N CYS A 29 -0.15 -7.46 -1.61
CA CYS A 29 0.66 -7.54 -0.40
C CYS A 29 1.51 -8.81 -0.37
N SER A 30 0.94 -9.96 -0.72
CA SER A 30 1.69 -11.22 -0.74
C SER A 30 2.85 -11.23 -1.75
N ARG A 31 2.69 -10.55 -2.90
CA ARG A 31 3.79 -10.37 -3.87
C ARG A 31 4.88 -9.44 -3.36
N VAL A 32 4.51 -8.33 -2.73
CA VAL A 32 5.45 -7.38 -2.09
C VAL A 32 6.25 -8.09 -1.00
N VAL A 33 5.56 -8.78 -0.08
CA VAL A 33 6.20 -9.57 1.00
C VAL A 33 7.20 -10.58 0.44
N ARG A 34 6.84 -11.28 -0.64
CA ARG A 34 7.76 -12.23 -1.28
C ARG A 34 9.03 -11.55 -1.80
N GLY A 35 8.90 -10.37 -2.41
CA GLY A 35 10.05 -9.59 -2.89
C GLY A 35 10.94 -9.11 -1.74
N ILE A 36 10.34 -8.58 -0.67
CA ILE A 36 11.05 -8.14 0.54
C ILE A 36 11.80 -9.32 1.16
N ASN A 37 11.14 -10.46 1.34
CA ASN A 37 11.75 -11.65 1.94
C ASN A 37 12.96 -12.15 1.11
N ALA A 38 12.84 -12.18 -0.21
CA ALA A 38 13.93 -12.59 -1.09
C ALA A 38 15.14 -11.64 -0.99
N ALA A 39 14.91 -10.33 -0.89
CA ALA A 39 15.95 -9.33 -0.71
C ALA A 39 16.60 -9.43 0.69
N ALA A 40 15.79 -9.59 1.74
CA ALA A 40 16.25 -9.76 3.11
C ALA A 40 17.16 -10.98 3.25
N GLN A 41 16.77 -12.14 2.73
CA GLN A 41 17.57 -13.35 2.76
C GLN A 41 18.93 -13.18 2.08
N LYS A 42 18.99 -12.51 0.92
CA LYS A 42 20.26 -12.20 0.23
C LYS A 42 21.17 -11.31 1.06
N ALA A 43 20.59 -10.43 1.87
CA ALA A 43 21.33 -9.54 2.78
C ALA A 43 21.64 -10.18 4.15
N GLY A 44 21.28 -11.45 4.38
CA GLY A 44 21.51 -12.15 5.65
C GLY A 44 20.54 -11.74 6.75
N TYR A 45 19.36 -11.20 6.39
CA TYR A 45 18.28 -10.84 7.30
C TYR A 45 17.16 -11.86 7.30
N THR A 46 16.49 -11.99 8.43
CA THR A 46 15.21 -12.68 8.56
C THR A 46 14.09 -11.64 8.50
N ALA A 47 13.14 -11.81 7.58
CA ALA A 47 11.95 -10.97 7.51
C ALA A 47 10.81 -11.61 8.30
N MET A 48 10.27 -10.88 9.28
CA MET A 48 9.13 -11.31 10.11
C MET A 48 7.87 -10.59 9.64
N ILE A 49 6.84 -11.35 9.28
CA ILE A 49 5.55 -10.80 8.82
C ILE A 49 4.68 -10.49 10.03
N CYS A 50 4.21 -9.26 10.13
CA CYS A 50 3.43 -8.71 11.23
C CYS A 50 2.10 -8.17 10.69
N ALA A 51 1.04 -8.99 10.73
CA ALA A 51 -0.29 -8.59 10.27
C ALA A 51 -1.04 -7.85 11.38
N THR A 52 -1.45 -6.60 11.13
CA THR A 52 -2.13 -5.76 12.11
C THR A 52 -3.64 -5.96 12.13
N ASN A 53 -4.23 -6.46 11.03
CA ASN A 53 -5.68 -6.58 10.84
C ASN A 53 -6.42 -5.25 11.08
N ASP A 54 -5.82 -4.13 10.68
CA ASP A 54 -6.33 -2.76 10.91
C ASP A 54 -6.49 -2.38 12.39
N LEU A 55 -5.77 -3.07 13.30
CA LEU A 55 -5.78 -2.77 14.72
C LEU A 55 -4.55 -1.93 15.11
N ARG A 56 -4.79 -0.74 15.62
CA ARG A 56 -3.74 0.19 16.09
C ARG A 56 -2.87 -0.43 17.18
N GLU A 57 -3.49 -1.16 18.11
CA GLU A 57 -2.79 -1.85 19.20
C GLU A 57 -1.79 -2.88 18.70
N SER A 58 -2.16 -3.63 17.63
CA SER A 58 -1.26 -4.60 17.01
C SER A 58 -0.08 -3.91 16.33
N GLU A 59 -0.32 -2.78 15.64
CA GLU A 59 0.75 -2.01 15.03
C GLU A 59 1.74 -1.50 16.09
N GLU A 60 1.25 -0.93 17.19
CA GLU A 60 2.09 -0.46 18.29
C GLU A 60 2.90 -1.58 18.90
N ALA A 61 2.31 -2.75 19.16
CA ALA A 61 3.03 -3.89 19.69
C ALA A 61 4.20 -4.33 18.78
N TYR A 62 4.01 -4.28 17.46
CA TYR A 62 5.10 -4.58 16.51
C TYR A 62 6.15 -3.48 16.47
N LEU A 63 5.76 -2.21 16.53
CA LEU A 63 6.70 -1.10 16.60
C LEU A 63 7.53 -1.13 17.88
N ASP A 64 6.98 -1.64 18.99
CA ASP A 64 7.72 -1.83 20.22
C ASP A 64 8.85 -2.87 20.09
N LEU A 65 8.74 -3.84 19.19
CA LEU A 65 9.87 -4.75 18.91
C LEU A 65 11.06 -3.98 18.31
N VAL A 66 10.80 -2.97 17.46
CA VAL A 66 11.86 -2.11 16.92
C VAL A 66 12.42 -1.19 18.01
N ARG A 67 11.54 -0.55 18.80
CA ARG A 67 11.93 0.34 19.92
C ARG A 67 12.80 -0.37 20.96
N ASN A 68 12.51 -1.63 21.22
CA ASN A 68 13.24 -2.47 22.18
C ASN A 68 14.44 -3.23 21.56
N HIS A 69 14.84 -2.85 20.32
CA HIS A 69 15.95 -3.49 19.60
C HIS A 69 15.81 -5.01 19.44
N MET A 70 14.58 -5.51 19.36
CA MET A 70 14.28 -6.91 19.03
C MET A 70 14.21 -7.14 17.50
N ALA A 71 14.13 -6.05 16.73
CA ALA A 71 14.30 -6.01 15.30
C ALA A 71 15.14 -4.78 14.92
N ASP A 72 15.90 -4.87 13.83
CA ASP A 72 16.80 -3.80 13.38
C ASP A 72 16.06 -2.67 12.65
N GLY A 73 14.84 -2.93 12.22
CA GLY A 73 13.98 -1.95 11.54
C GLY A 73 12.67 -2.56 11.04
N ALA A 74 11.87 -1.74 10.39
CA ALA A 74 10.60 -2.17 9.82
C ALA A 74 10.34 -1.62 8.42
N ILE A 75 9.73 -2.43 7.56
CA ILE A 75 9.11 -2.02 6.30
C ILE A 75 7.60 -2.04 6.53
N ILE A 76 6.97 -0.89 6.37
CA ILE A 76 5.54 -0.68 6.67
C ILE A 76 4.78 -0.50 5.36
N ILE A 77 3.90 -1.45 5.02
CA ILE A 77 3.15 -1.44 3.75
C ILE A 77 1.89 -0.57 3.84
N ASN A 78 1.34 -0.41 5.01
CA ASN A 78 0.27 0.53 5.33
C ASN A 78 0.32 0.80 6.82
N THR A 79 0.15 2.05 7.23
CA THR A 79 0.25 2.44 8.63
C THR A 79 -1.01 3.13 9.12
N LEU A 80 -1.32 2.92 10.39
CA LEU A 80 -2.32 3.66 11.15
C LEU A 80 -1.69 4.82 11.96
N MET A 81 -0.36 4.97 11.88
CA MET A 81 0.33 6.09 12.50
C MET A 81 -0.06 7.41 11.84
N SER A 82 -0.14 8.45 12.65
CA SER A 82 -0.20 9.83 12.17
C SER A 82 1.16 10.26 11.59
N GLU A 83 1.16 11.33 10.81
CA GLU A 83 2.38 11.94 10.26
C GLU A 83 3.44 12.19 11.33
N LYS A 84 3.04 12.78 12.46
CA LYS A 84 3.95 13.08 13.59
C LYS A 84 4.57 11.81 14.21
N GLU A 85 3.81 10.72 14.25
CA GLU A 85 4.32 9.43 14.77
C GLU A 85 5.31 8.80 13.80
N VAL A 86 5.02 8.84 12.50
CA VAL A 86 5.96 8.37 11.46
C VAL A 86 7.25 9.18 11.50
N GLN A 87 7.15 10.51 11.60
CA GLN A 87 8.30 11.40 11.75
C GLN A 87 9.17 11.00 12.93
N LYS A 88 8.55 10.90 14.12
CA LYS A 88 9.25 10.53 15.34
C LYS A 88 9.91 9.15 15.26
N MET A 89 9.21 8.17 14.69
CA MET A 89 9.78 6.83 14.50
C MET A 89 10.99 6.85 13.56
N SER A 90 10.90 7.59 12.46
CA SER A 90 11.97 7.66 11.45
C SER A 90 13.21 8.43 11.90
N GLU A 91 13.08 9.30 12.93
CA GLU A 91 14.22 10.00 13.52
C GLU A 91 15.14 9.07 14.33
N TYR A 92 14.57 8.05 14.95
CA TYR A 92 15.30 7.18 15.90
C TYR A 92 15.45 5.74 15.42
N TYR A 93 14.64 5.30 14.45
CA TYR A 93 14.59 3.89 14.03
C TYR A 93 14.62 3.76 12.51
N HIS A 94 15.11 2.63 12.02
CA HIS A 94 15.14 2.33 10.59
C HIS A 94 13.74 1.92 10.10
N ILE A 95 12.99 2.89 9.59
CA ILE A 95 11.65 2.69 9.04
C ILE A 95 11.68 2.99 7.54
N VAL A 96 11.08 2.12 6.74
CA VAL A 96 10.82 2.33 5.31
C VAL A 96 9.33 2.16 5.07
N GLN A 97 8.70 3.14 4.44
CA GLN A 97 7.31 3.04 3.99
C GLN A 97 7.27 2.34 2.62
N CYS A 98 6.26 1.51 2.38
CA CYS A 98 6.11 0.78 1.13
C CYS A 98 4.67 0.84 0.64
N SER A 99 4.47 1.23 -0.61
CA SER A 99 3.17 1.41 -1.27
C SER A 99 2.40 2.65 -0.83
N GLU A 100 1.91 2.70 0.40
CA GLU A 100 1.37 3.90 1.02
C GLU A 100 2.47 4.61 1.80
N TYR A 101 2.50 5.92 1.74
CA TYR A 101 3.51 6.70 2.45
C TYR A 101 2.99 8.08 2.85
N ILE A 102 3.60 8.60 3.88
CA ILE A 102 3.48 9.99 4.30
C ILE A 102 4.75 10.68 3.80
N ASP A 103 4.59 11.70 2.97
CA ASP A 103 5.70 12.43 2.38
C ASP A 103 6.40 13.28 3.44
N TYR A 104 7.54 12.75 3.92
CA TYR A 104 8.37 13.38 4.92
C TYR A 104 9.84 13.13 4.58
N ASP A 105 10.62 14.19 4.51
CA ASP A 105 12.00 14.22 3.99
C ASP A 105 12.97 13.18 4.56
N ARG A 106 12.70 12.66 5.76
CA ARG A 106 13.59 11.71 6.45
C ARG A 106 13.11 10.26 6.44
N THR A 107 11.90 10.00 6.01
CA THR A 107 11.39 8.64 5.94
C THR A 107 11.48 8.11 4.52
N PRO A 108 12.41 7.19 4.23
CA PRO A 108 12.49 6.60 2.91
C PRO A 108 11.20 5.84 2.59
N TYR A 109 10.77 5.93 1.34
CA TYR A 109 9.62 5.17 0.85
C TYR A 109 9.88 4.54 -0.51
N VAL A 110 9.13 3.48 -0.79
CA VAL A 110 9.09 2.80 -2.08
C VAL A 110 7.64 2.71 -2.51
N SER A 111 7.29 3.39 -3.59
CA SER A 111 5.96 3.39 -4.17
C SER A 111 6.03 3.45 -5.69
N ILE A 112 4.91 3.12 -6.35
CA ILE A 112 4.73 3.42 -7.79
C ILE A 112 4.14 4.83 -7.93
N ASP A 113 4.29 5.42 -9.10
CA ASP A 113 3.51 6.61 -9.47
C ASP A 113 2.06 6.17 -9.75
N ASN A 114 1.23 6.24 -8.71
CA ASN A 114 -0.16 5.83 -8.79
C ASN A 114 -1.00 6.73 -9.73
N ARG A 115 -0.64 8.01 -9.86
CA ARG A 115 -1.32 8.94 -10.76
C ARG A 115 -1.02 8.59 -12.21
N LEU A 116 0.26 8.42 -12.53
CA LEU A 116 0.67 8.04 -13.87
C LEU A 116 0.13 6.66 -14.26
N ALA A 117 0.20 5.68 -13.37
CA ALA A 117 -0.30 4.33 -13.64
C ALA A 117 -1.81 4.30 -13.95
N ALA A 118 -2.61 5.10 -13.22
CA ALA A 118 -4.04 5.22 -13.49
C ALA A 118 -4.29 5.99 -14.78
N PHE A 119 -3.55 7.05 -15.02
CA PHE A 119 -3.60 7.83 -16.27
C PHE A 119 -3.35 6.92 -17.48
N GLU A 120 -2.24 6.18 -17.49
CA GLU A 120 -1.89 5.26 -18.59
C GLU A 120 -2.92 4.16 -18.81
N ALA A 121 -3.51 3.61 -17.73
CA ALA A 121 -4.57 2.62 -17.86
C ALA A 121 -5.83 3.17 -18.54
N VAL A 122 -6.24 4.38 -18.17
CA VAL A 122 -7.39 5.05 -18.76
C VAL A 122 -7.09 5.50 -20.19
N GLU A 123 -5.91 6.04 -20.45
CA GLU A 123 -5.41 6.36 -21.80
C GLU A 123 -5.51 5.14 -22.72
N HIS A 124 -5.09 3.97 -22.23
CA HIS A 124 -5.20 2.74 -23.00
C HIS A 124 -6.67 2.44 -23.38
N LEU A 125 -7.62 2.55 -22.44
CA LEU A 125 -9.04 2.35 -22.74
C LEU A 125 -9.56 3.37 -23.74
N ILE A 126 -9.18 4.63 -23.62
CA ILE A 126 -9.57 5.69 -24.55
C ILE A 126 -9.00 5.43 -25.96
N SER A 127 -7.75 4.97 -26.05
CA SER A 127 -7.13 4.61 -27.33
C SER A 127 -7.87 3.48 -28.06
N LEU A 128 -8.58 2.62 -27.31
CA LEU A 128 -9.47 1.58 -27.82
C LEU A 128 -10.89 2.11 -28.16
N GLY A 129 -11.09 3.42 -28.13
CA GLY A 129 -12.35 4.08 -28.45
C GLY A 129 -13.37 4.13 -27.30
N ARG A 130 -12.96 3.76 -26.06
CA ARG A 130 -13.85 3.81 -24.90
C ARG A 130 -14.00 5.23 -24.39
N LYS A 131 -15.23 5.63 -24.04
CA LYS A 131 -15.55 7.00 -23.60
C LYS A 131 -16.35 7.04 -22.29
N ARG A 132 -16.92 5.91 -21.89
CA ARG A 132 -17.78 5.80 -20.70
C ARG A 132 -17.16 4.78 -19.75
N ILE A 133 -16.07 5.18 -19.11
CA ILE A 133 -15.21 4.29 -18.32
C ILE A 133 -15.71 4.27 -16.87
N LEU A 134 -16.16 3.10 -16.40
CA LEU A 134 -16.56 2.87 -15.01
C LEU A 134 -15.31 2.81 -14.12
N TYR A 135 -15.29 3.62 -13.08
CA TYR A 135 -14.19 3.65 -12.12
C TYR A 135 -14.63 3.02 -10.79
N LEU A 136 -14.02 1.89 -10.45
CA LEU A 136 -14.22 1.22 -9.17
C LEU A 136 -13.16 1.67 -8.18
N THR A 137 -13.57 2.14 -7.02
CA THR A 137 -12.67 2.64 -5.99
C THR A 137 -13.16 2.30 -4.59
N VAL A 138 -12.43 2.74 -3.58
CA VAL A 138 -12.81 2.60 -2.17
C VAL A 138 -12.89 3.98 -1.52
N GLU A 139 -13.78 4.12 -0.55
CA GLU A 139 -13.88 5.34 0.24
C GLU A 139 -12.87 5.28 1.39
N ASN A 140 -11.68 5.80 1.16
CA ASN A 140 -10.62 5.90 2.16
C ASN A 140 -9.76 7.16 1.93
N GLN A 141 -8.81 7.40 2.84
CA GLN A 141 -7.91 8.56 2.76
C GLN A 141 -6.51 8.22 2.23
N LEU A 142 -6.30 7.01 1.71
CA LEU A 142 -5.01 6.57 1.23
C LEU A 142 -4.54 7.42 0.04
N LEU A 143 -3.24 7.70 0.03
CA LEU A 143 -2.61 8.51 -1.01
C LEU A 143 -2.76 7.85 -2.39
N SER A 144 -2.58 6.54 -2.47
CA SER A 144 -2.74 5.79 -3.71
C SER A 144 -4.14 5.91 -4.30
N THR A 145 -5.19 5.87 -3.46
CA THR A 145 -6.58 6.04 -3.90
C THR A 145 -6.81 7.43 -4.50
N LYS A 146 -6.33 8.48 -3.83
CA LYS A 146 -6.42 9.86 -4.29
C LYS A 146 -5.66 10.07 -5.61
N GLN A 147 -4.44 9.59 -5.68
CA GLN A 147 -3.60 9.74 -6.88
C GLN A 147 -4.16 8.99 -8.09
N ARG A 148 -4.66 7.77 -7.91
CA ARG A 148 -5.30 7.02 -9.01
C ARG A 148 -6.55 7.72 -9.52
N PHE A 149 -7.36 8.29 -8.63
CA PHE A 149 -8.53 9.06 -9.02
C PHE A 149 -8.16 10.31 -9.82
N LEU A 150 -7.10 11.03 -9.41
CA LEU A 150 -6.57 12.16 -10.18
C LEU A 150 -6.09 11.73 -11.57
N GLY A 151 -5.35 10.62 -11.68
CA GLY A 151 -4.92 10.08 -12.98
C GLY A 151 -6.08 9.73 -13.91
N TYR A 152 -7.15 9.12 -13.37
CA TYR A 152 -8.37 8.86 -14.11
C TYR A 152 -9.01 10.16 -14.66
N GLN A 153 -9.17 11.18 -13.79
CA GLN A 153 -9.76 12.46 -14.20
C GLN A 153 -8.90 13.18 -15.25
N GLU A 154 -7.58 13.13 -15.08
CA GLU A 154 -6.62 13.76 -15.98
C GLU A 154 -6.67 13.16 -17.39
N ALA A 155 -6.70 11.83 -17.49
CA ALA A 155 -6.82 11.15 -18.78
C ALA A 155 -8.12 11.50 -19.51
N LEU A 156 -9.26 11.52 -18.81
CA LEU A 156 -10.52 11.98 -19.38
C LEU A 156 -10.42 13.43 -19.88
N GLY A 157 -9.87 14.32 -19.05
CA GLY A 157 -9.73 15.74 -19.36
C GLY A 157 -8.86 16.01 -20.58
N GLN A 158 -7.73 15.30 -20.73
CA GLN A 158 -6.84 15.46 -21.90
C GLN A 158 -7.51 15.06 -23.21
N HIS A 159 -8.47 14.14 -23.17
CA HIS A 159 -9.22 13.71 -24.34
C HIS A 159 -10.57 14.42 -24.50
N GLY A 160 -10.85 15.46 -23.70
CA GLY A 160 -12.12 16.20 -23.77
C GLY A 160 -13.35 15.36 -23.41
N ILE A 161 -13.16 14.25 -22.66
CA ILE A 161 -14.25 13.41 -22.16
C ILE A 161 -14.76 14.01 -20.87
N PRO A 162 -16.03 14.41 -20.76
CA PRO A 162 -16.54 15.02 -19.54
C PRO A 162 -16.57 14.02 -18.40
N PHE A 163 -16.10 14.45 -17.21
CA PHE A 163 -16.22 13.67 -15.99
C PHE A 163 -17.69 13.44 -15.64
N ASN A 164 -18.03 12.18 -15.33
CA ASN A 164 -19.37 11.80 -14.88
C ASN A 164 -19.28 11.04 -13.54
N SER A 165 -19.78 11.67 -12.47
CA SER A 165 -19.79 11.07 -11.13
C SER A 165 -20.63 9.80 -11.01
N GLU A 166 -21.62 9.59 -11.89
CA GLU A 166 -22.42 8.36 -11.92
C GLU A 166 -21.60 7.11 -12.29
N LEU A 167 -20.46 7.32 -12.98
CA LEU A 167 -19.52 6.25 -13.33
C LEU A 167 -18.51 5.92 -12.21
N ILE A 168 -18.61 6.58 -11.07
CA ILE A 168 -17.79 6.26 -9.91
C ILE A 168 -18.56 5.32 -8.99
N CYS A 169 -17.97 4.17 -8.70
CA CYS A 169 -18.55 3.18 -7.82
C CYS A 169 -17.60 2.86 -6.68
N TYR A 170 -18.14 2.86 -5.46
CA TYR A 170 -17.36 2.62 -4.24
C TYR A 170 -17.57 1.21 -3.73
N GLY A 171 -16.50 0.58 -3.26
CA GLY A 171 -16.54 -0.75 -2.68
C GLY A 171 -15.34 -1.04 -1.78
N ASN A 172 -14.84 -2.25 -1.85
CA ASN A 172 -13.60 -2.65 -1.20
C ASN A 172 -12.65 -3.32 -2.22
N TYR A 173 -11.45 -3.70 -1.80
CA TYR A 173 -10.45 -4.32 -2.68
C TYR A 173 -10.71 -5.82 -2.95
N GLY A 174 -11.88 -6.35 -2.57
CA GLY A 174 -12.22 -7.76 -2.76
C GLY A 174 -12.75 -8.06 -4.16
N TYR A 175 -12.29 -9.16 -4.76
CA TYR A 175 -12.77 -9.62 -6.08
C TYR A 175 -14.29 -9.78 -6.15
N ARG A 176 -14.90 -10.44 -5.13
CA ARG A 176 -16.36 -10.64 -5.08
C ARG A 176 -17.11 -9.32 -5.05
N ASN A 177 -16.65 -8.38 -4.24
CA ASN A 177 -17.28 -7.07 -4.13
C ASN A 177 -17.18 -6.28 -5.45
N GLY A 178 -16.04 -6.31 -6.15
CA GLY A 178 -15.93 -5.69 -7.48
C GLY A 178 -16.94 -6.28 -8.48
N SER A 179 -17.12 -7.60 -8.50
CA SER A 179 -18.12 -8.27 -9.33
C SER A 179 -19.55 -7.85 -8.99
N GLU A 180 -19.88 -7.76 -7.71
CA GLU A 180 -21.20 -7.33 -7.22
C GLU A 180 -21.51 -5.89 -7.62
N ILE A 181 -20.51 -4.97 -7.51
CA ILE A 181 -20.66 -3.55 -7.92
C ILE A 181 -20.95 -3.43 -9.41
N VAL A 182 -20.20 -4.16 -10.25
CA VAL A 182 -20.44 -4.13 -11.70
C VAL A 182 -21.82 -4.69 -12.03
N ALA A 183 -22.22 -5.80 -11.41
CA ALA A 183 -23.55 -6.38 -11.60
C ALA A 183 -24.68 -5.41 -11.17
N GLU A 184 -24.47 -4.67 -10.07
CA GLU A 184 -25.40 -3.66 -9.60
C GLU A 184 -25.47 -2.45 -10.56
N ALA A 185 -24.34 -1.95 -11.02
CA ALA A 185 -24.29 -0.87 -12.00
C ALA A 185 -25.06 -1.22 -13.28
N LEU A 186 -24.92 -2.46 -13.76
CA LEU A 186 -25.70 -2.97 -14.91
C LEU A 186 -27.19 -3.05 -14.61
N ARG A 187 -27.59 -3.54 -13.43
CA ARG A 187 -29.01 -3.60 -13.03
C ARG A 187 -29.66 -2.22 -12.93
N GLN A 188 -28.90 -1.22 -12.48
CA GLN A 188 -29.31 0.18 -12.42
C GLN A 188 -29.35 0.86 -13.80
N GLY A 189 -28.99 0.16 -14.87
CA GLY A 189 -28.97 0.69 -16.22
C GLY A 189 -27.85 1.69 -16.47
N LYS A 190 -26.81 1.72 -15.63
CA LYS A 190 -25.64 2.57 -15.88
C LYS A 190 -25.02 2.17 -17.22
N GLN A 191 -24.82 3.17 -18.06
CA GLN A 191 -24.24 2.96 -19.37
C GLN A 191 -22.75 3.22 -19.32
N PHE A 192 -21.93 2.19 -19.47
CA PHE A 192 -20.48 2.27 -19.59
C PHE A 192 -20.00 1.30 -20.67
N ASP A 193 -18.81 1.53 -21.21
CA ASP A 193 -18.19 0.75 -22.30
C ASP A 193 -16.83 0.16 -21.91
N ALA A 194 -16.36 0.50 -20.72
CA ALA A 194 -15.19 -0.09 -20.07
C ALA A 194 -15.26 0.10 -18.55
#